data_35274758962033c242a70b37503da296
#
_entry.id   35274758962033c242a70b37503da296
#
_cell.length_a   1.000
_cell.length_b   1.000
_cell.length_c   1.000
_cell.angle_alpha   90.00
_cell.angle_beta   90.00
_cell.angle_gamma   90.00
#
_symmetry.space_group_name_H-M   'P 1'
#
loop_
_entity.id
_entity.type
_entity.pdbx_description
1 polymer ?
#
loop_
_entity_poly.entity_id
_entity_poly.type
_entity_poly.pdbx_seq_one_letter_code
_entity_poly.pdbx_strand_id
1 'polypeptide(L)'
;MAESKISIYPLLAVNFIGTLGLSLVLPFLIFLVERFGGNAIIYGLTASMYPIFQLFGGPLLGRWSDMYGRKKILLISQVGTFISWIIFLVAMLIPVTKIIDVKSEILGTFVLTVPLIFIFIARAFDGITGGNVSVANAYLADITSDADRSSVYGKLSVSTNLGFIFGPALAGILSVTIYGEILPVIAAVLISLVGILMIIFLLPESPEHTIHMAPHIRGSKAESGILKENIYSVSNKMGFLEIMKMQGIFRILSIYFLIFLAYNVFYTAFPVHAANNLKWNAASLGLYFSILSLLLVFVEGPLLSWVSKRYSDYLLLTSGSFMLIANFVLLVYSTDFLTYVSLVFFALGNGFMWPSLMSILSKTTKKEYQGAVQGVSTSFTSLASIVGLVAGGFMFSFFGTATFVIAASILFGVFLLSLKLDSSKKEDP
;
A
#
# COMPACT_ATOMS: atom_id res chain seq x y z
N MET A 1 25.76 25.75 -19.50
CA MET A 1 24.40 25.42 -19.88
C MET A 1 23.69 25.05 -18.59
N ALA A 2 22.66 25.79 -18.21
CA ALA A 2 21.84 25.44 -17.02
C ALA A 2 21.21 24.07 -17.27
N GLU A 3 21.52 23.06 -16.45
CA GLU A 3 20.81 21.79 -16.44
C GLU A 3 19.34 22.11 -16.18
N SER A 4 18.49 21.91 -17.17
CA SER A 4 17.03 22.08 -17.00
C SER A 4 16.61 21.05 -15.94
N LYS A 5 16.28 21.51 -14.73
CA LYS A 5 15.76 20.63 -13.66
C LYS A 5 14.51 19.94 -14.21
N ILE A 6 14.56 18.61 -14.33
CA ILE A 6 13.40 17.82 -14.74
C ILE A 6 12.31 18.03 -13.72
N SER A 7 11.12 18.37 -14.18
CA SER A 7 9.95 18.57 -13.32
C SER A 7 9.52 17.26 -12.68
N ILE A 8 9.29 17.27 -11.38
CA ILE A 8 8.76 16.11 -10.62
C ILE A 8 7.25 15.93 -10.78
N TYR A 9 6.53 16.98 -11.19
CA TYR A 9 5.06 16.98 -11.22
C TYR A 9 4.45 15.91 -12.11
N PRO A 10 5.00 15.58 -13.31
CA PRO A 10 4.48 14.46 -14.11
C PRO A 10 4.53 13.13 -13.37
N LEU A 11 5.62 12.85 -12.64
CA LEU A 11 5.74 11.63 -11.85
C LEU A 11 4.74 11.60 -10.70
N LEU A 12 4.55 12.72 -9.99
CA LEU A 12 3.55 12.83 -8.92
C LEU A 12 2.14 12.58 -9.45
N ALA A 13 1.81 13.13 -10.62
CA ALA A 13 0.51 12.91 -11.24
C ALA A 13 0.31 11.44 -11.68
N VAL A 14 1.33 10.80 -12.26
CA VAL A 14 1.30 9.37 -12.59
C VAL A 14 1.13 8.51 -11.33
N ASN A 15 1.84 8.82 -10.25
CA ASN A 15 1.70 8.13 -8.97
C ASN A 15 0.30 8.30 -8.35
N PHE A 16 -0.26 9.52 -8.41
CA PHE A 16 -1.63 9.80 -7.98
C PHE A 16 -2.64 8.93 -8.75
N ILE A 17 -2.55 8.92 -10.08
CA ILE A 17 -3.43 8.14 -10.96
C ILE A 17 -3.31 6.63 -10.67
N GLY A 18 -2.09 6.13 -10.51
CA GLY A 18 -1.85 4.72 -10.17
C GLY A 18 -2.49 4.34 -8.82
N THR A 19 -2.31 5.17 -7.80
CA THR A 19 -2.88 4.92 -6.45
C THR A 19 -4.40 5.10 -6.44
N LEU A 20 -4.92 6.06 -7.18
CA LEU A 20 -6.37 6.27 -7.35
C LEU A 20 -7.01 5.00 -7.92
N GLY A 21 -6.45 4.43 -9.00
CA GLY A 21 -6.94 3.19 -9.59
C GLY A 21 -6.88 2.00 -8.63
N LEU A 22 -5.77 1.86 -7.90
CA LEU A 22 -5.60 0.78 -6.93
C LEU A 22 -6.61 0.86 -5.78
N SER A 23 -6.84 2.04 -5.22
CA SER A 23 -7.71 2.24 -4.06
C SER A 23 -9.19 2.21 -4.40
N LEU A 24 -9.53 2.46 -5.66
CA LEU A 24 -10.90 2.47 -6.14
C LEU A 24 -11.60 1.11 -5.97
N VAL A 25 -10.84 -0.01 -6.03
CA VAL A 25 -11.42 -1.36 -5.90
C VAL A 25 -11.86 -1.70 -4.48
N LEU A 26 -11.29 -1.04 -3.46
CA LEU A 26 -11.47 -1.41 -2.05
C LEU A 26 -12.95 -1.49 -1.61
N PRO A 27 -13.83 -0.52 -1.96
CA PRO A 27 -15.20 -0.54 -1.45
C PRO A 27 -16.11 -1.57 -2.11
N PHE A 28 -15.81 -2.07 -3.31
CA PHE A 28 -16.75 -2.92 -4.05
C PHE A 28 -16.27 -4.35 -4.30
N LEU A 29 -14.99 -4.67 -4.08
CA LEU A 29 -14.44 -6.00 -4.37
C LEU A 29 -15.17 -7.13 -3.62
N ILE A 30 -15.54 -6.90 -2.35
CA ILE A 30 -16.26 -7.89 -1.55
C ILE A 30 -17.62 -8.24 -2.17
N PHE A 31 -18.38 -7.21 -2.60
CA PHE A 31 -19.69 -7.39 -3.20
C PHE A 31 -19.62 -8.16 -4.52
N LEU A 32 -18.56 -7.94 -5.32
CA LEU A 32 -18.34 -8.69 -6.54
C LEU A 32 -17.93 -10.14 -6.28
N VAL A 33 -17.05 -10.37 -5.31
CA VAL A 33 -16.64 -11.73 -4.94
C VAL A 33 -17.85 -12.53 -4.44
N GLU A 34 -18.69 -11.97 -3.58
CA GLU A 34 -19.92 -12.63 -3.10
C GLU A 34 -20.93 -12.85 -4.23
N ARG A 35 -21.15 -11.83 -5.07
CA ARG A 35 -22.05 -11.92 -6.24
C ARG A 35 -21.63 -13.02 -7.21
N PHE A 36 -20.32 -13.27 -7.36
CA PHE A 36 -19.79 -14.30 -8.25
C PHE A 36 -19.56 -15.64 -7.55
N GLY A 37 -20.15 -15.84 -6.37
CA GLY A 37 -20.20 -17.11 -5.68
C GLY A 37 -19.10 -17.35 -4.66
N GLY A 38 -18.22 -16.38 -4.42
CA GLY A 38 -17.21 -16.44 -3.37
C GLY A 38 -17.75 -16.21 -1.97
N ASN A 39 -16.91 -16.43 -0.98
CA ASN A 39 -17.16 -16.16 0.43
C ASN A 39 -16.03 -15.26 1.02
N ALA A 40 -16.04 -15.00 2.34
CA ALA A 40 -15.05 -14.18 3.01
C ALA A 40 -13.59 -14.66 2.81
N ILE A 41 -13.39 -15.98 2.80
CA ILE A 41 -12.04 -16.57 2.56
C ILE A 41 -11.60 -16.30 1.12
N ILE A 42 -12.49 -16.53 0.16
CA ILE A 42 -12.24 -16.26 -1.27
C ILE A 42 -11.98 -14.78 -1.52
N TYR A 43 -12.68 -13.89 -0.80
CA TYR A 43 -12.38 -12.45 -0.83
C TYR A 43 -10.96 -12.15 -0.33
N GLY A 44 -10.55 -12.70 0.81
CA GLY A 44 -9.19 -12.53 1.34
C GLY A 44 -8.12 -13.06 0.38
N LEU A 45 -8.35 -14.23 -0.23
CA LEU A 45 -7.47 -14.79 -1.25
C LEU A 45 -7.41 -13.90 -2.49
N THR A 46 -8.54 -13.39 -2.96
CA THR A 46 -8.61 -12.47 -4.12
C THR A 46 -7.85 -11.17 -3.84
N ALA A 47 -8.04 -10.58 -2.66
CA ALA A 47 -7.34 -9.38 -2.24
C ALA A 47 -5.82 -9.59 -2.13
N SER A 48 -5.39 -10.76 -1.67
CA SER A 48 -3.97 -11.12 -1.52
C SER A 48 -3.24 -11.40 -2.84
N MET A 49 -3.97 -11.69 -3.92
CA MET A 49 -3.34 -11.94 -5.24
C MET A 49 -2.44 -10.78 -5.68
N TYR A 50 -2.91 -9.55 -5.52
CA TYR A 50 -2.11 -8.38 -5.90
C TYR A 50 -0.76 -8.32 -5.16
N PRO A 51 -0.66 -8.28 -3.83
CA PRO A 51 0.64 -8.22 -3.15
C PRO A 51 1.48 -9.49 -3.32
N ILE A 52 0.88 -10.69 -3.48
CA ILE A 52 1.62 -11.91 -3.79
C ILE A 52 2.38 -11.77 -5.11
N PHE A 53 1.70 -11.38 -6.16
CA PHE A 53 2.32 -11.25 -7.49
C PHE A 53 3.22 -10.01 -7.58
N GLN A 54 2.94 -8.94 -6.85
CA GLN A 54 3.80 -7.76 -6.75
C GLN A 54 5.15 -8.08 -6.09
N LEU A 55 5.19 -9.04 -5.17
CA LEU A 55 6.44 -9.51 -4.55
C LEU A 55 7.44 -10.02 -5.60
N PHE A 56 6.95 -10.62 -6.68
CA PHE A 56 7.77 -11.08 -7.81
C PHE A 56 7.93 -9.99 -8.88
N GLY A 57 6.85 -9.30 -9.21
CA GLY A 57 6.82 -8.27 -10.26
C GLY A 57 7.67 -7.05 -9.90
N GLY A 58 7.63 -6.58 -8.66
CA GLY A 58 8.35 -5.40 -8.22
C GLY A 58 9.88 -5.46 -8.47
N PRO A 59 10.60 -6.49 -7.96
CA PRO A 59 12.02 -6.65 -8.24
C PRO A 59 12.36 -6.87 -9.71
N LEU A 60 11.50 -7.58 -10.45
CA LEU A 60 11.68 -7.82 -11.88
C LEU A 60 11.60 -6.51 -12.67
N LEU A 61 10.54 -5.74 -12.47
CA LEU A 61 10.35 -4.46 -13.14
C LEU A 61 11.38 -3.42 -12.68
N GLY A 62 11.78 -3.45 -11.41
CA GLY A 62 12.88 -2.64 -10.90
C GLY A 62 14.17 -2.87 -11.68
N ARG A 63 14.62 -4.13 -11.81
CA ARG A 63 15.80 -4.50 -12.62
C ARG A 63 15.66 -4.12 -14.08
N TRP A 64 14.51 -4.36 -14.67
CA TRP A 64 14.27 -3.98 -16.07
C TRP A 64 14.31 -2.46 -16.24
N SER A 65 13.88 -1.68 -15.25
CA SER A 65 13.95 -0.23 -15.32
C SER A 65 15.38 0.31 -15.29
N ASP A 66 16.29 -0.39 -14.62
CA ASP A 66 17.74 -0.06 -14.67
C ASP A 66 18.34 -0.36 -16.05
N MET A 67 17.87 -1.41 -16.73
CA MET A 67 18.42 -1.84 -18.05
C MET A 67 17.77 -1.12 -19.23
N TYR A 68 16.45 -0.93 -19.21
CA TYR A 68 15.68 -0.48 -20.36
C TYR A 68 15.15 0.95 -20.26
N GLY A 69 15.34 1.61 -19.11
CA GLY A 69 14.89 2.97 -18.83
C GLY A 69 13.65 3.03 -17.94
N ARG A 70 13.60 4.05 -17.10
CA ARG A 70 12.55 4.23 -16.09
C ARG A 70 11.19 4.46 -16.71
N LYS A 71 11.10 5.40 -17.66
CA LYS A 71 9.84 5.74 -18.36
C LYS A 71 9.24 4.53 -19.06
N LYS A 72 10.07 3.75 -19.76
CA LYS A 72 9.62 2.58 -20.53
C LYS A 72 9.00 1.52 -19.64
N ILE A 73 9.61 1.25 -18.48
CA ILE A 73 9.10 0.24 -17.54
C ILE A 73 7.87 0.76 -16.76
N LEU A 74 7.83 2.05 -16.41
CA LEU A 74 6.61 2.68 -15.89
C LEU A 74 5.45 2.54 -16.88
N LEU A 75 5.70 2.72 -18.16
CA LEU A 75 4.69 2.54 -19.20
C LEU A 75 4.21 1.09 -19.28
N ILE A 76 5.12 0.12 -19.28
CA ILE A 76 4.78 -1.32 -19.27
C ILE A 76 3.93 -1.66 -18.04
N SER A 77 4.31 -1.19 -16.87
CA SER A 77 3.55 -1.36 -15.63
C SER A 77 2.14 -0.78 -15.75
N GLN A 78 2.01 0.44 -16.23
CA GLN A 78 0.71 1.11 -16.38
C GLN A 78 -0.18 0.45 -17.44
N VAL A 79 0.39 -0.04 -18.56
CA VAL A 79 -0.32 -0.83 -19.55
C VAL A 79 -0.80 -2.16 -18.96
N GLY A 80 0.02 -2.79 -18.12
CA GLY A 80 -0.38 -3.99 -17.38
C GLY A 80 -1.58 -3.75 -16.47
N THR A 81 -1.58 -2.67 -15.69
CA THR A 81 -2.72 -2.25 -14.86
C THR A 81 -3.96 -1.98 -15.74
N PHE A 82 -3.81 -1.32 -16.87
CA PHE A 82 -4.92 -1.09 -17.82
C PHE A 82 -5.52 -2.41 -18.33
N ILE A 83 -4.68 -3.36 -18.76
CA ILE A 83 -5.13 -4.69 -19.20
C ILE A 83 -5.84 -5.42 -18.05
N SER A 84 -5.32 -5.33 -16.84
CA SER A 84 -5.95 -5.91 -15.64
C SER A 84 -7.37 -5.37 -15.45
N TRP A 85 -7.58 -4.06 -15.56
CA TRP A 85 -8.90 -3.46 -15.48
C TRP A 85 -9.83 -3.87 -16.61
N ILE A 86 -9.31 -4.10 -17.83
CA ILE A 86 -10.09 -4.68 -18.94
C ILE A 86 -10.51 -6.11 -18.59
N ILE A 87 -9.62 -6.95 -18.07
CA ILE A 87 -9.95 -8.32 -17.63
C ILE A 87 -11.04 -8.28 -16.54
N PHE A 88 -10.92 -7.33 -15.61
CA PHE A 88 -11.89 -7.12 -14.54
C PHE A 88 -13.26 -6.72 -15.11
N LEU A 89 -13.30 -5.80 -16.08
CA LEU A 89 -14.52 -5.37 -16.76
C LEU A 89 -15.16 -6.55 -17.52
N VAL A 90 -14.37 -7.35 -18.22
CA VAL A 90 -14.84 -8.56 -18.89
C VAL A 90 -15.47 -9.52 -17.88
N ALA A 91 -14.87 -9.72 -16.71
CA ALA A 91 -15.45 -10.55 -15.64
C ALA A 91 -16.86 -10.10 -15.25
N MET A 92 -17.14 -8.79 -15.30
CA MET A 92 -18.46 -8.25 -14.95
C MET A 92 -19.49 -8.35 -16.07
N LEU A 93 -19.06 -8.47 -17.32
CA LEU A 93 -19.93 -8.51 -18.49
C LEU A 93 -20.29 -9.92 -18.95
N ILE A 94 -19.44 -10.91 -18.61
CA ILE A 94 -19.73 -12.31 -18.96
C ILE A 94 -20.79 -12.92 -18.05
N PRO A 95 -21.56 -13.90 -18.54
CA PRO A 95 -22.56 -14.61 -17.72
C PRO A 95 -21.90 -15.29 -16.51
N VAL A 96 -22.62 -15.30 -15.38
CA VAL A 96 -22.18 -16.03 -14.18
C VAL A 96 -22.34 -17.53 -14.43
N THR A 97 -21.36 -18.11 -15.12
CA THR A 97 -21.34 -19.53 -15.42
C THR A 97 -20.66 -20.28 -14.27
N LYS A 98 -21.41 -21.17 -13.67
CA LYS A 98 -20.92 -22.06 -12.61
C LYS A 98 -20.00 -23.12 -13.23
N ILE A 99 -18.84 -23.33 -12.57
CA ILE A 99 -17.89 -24.40 -12.93
C ILE A 99 -18.07 -25.57 -11.95
N ILE A 100 -17.96 -25.29 -10.64
CA ILE A 100 -18.04 -26.31 -9.60
C ILE A 100 -18.54 -25.73 -8.26
N ASP A 101 -19.31 -26.51 -7.51
CA ASP A 101 -19.56 -26.24 -6.09
C ASP A 101 -18.41 -26.80 -5.27
N VAL A 102 -17.78 -25.96 -4.50
CA VAL A 102 -16.72 -26.35 -3.59
C VAL A 102 -17.27 -26.39 -2.17
N LYS A 103 -17.17 -27.56 -1.54
CA LYS A 103 -17.45 -27.75 -0.12
C LYS A 103 -16.16 -28.20 0.53
N SER A 104 -15.52 -27.33 1.28
CA SER A 104 -14.23 -27.59 1.93
C SER A 104 -14.32 -27.19 3.40
N GLU A 105 -13.76 -28.01 4.28
CA GLU A 105 -13.65 -27.68 5.70
C GLU A 105 -12.75 -26.46 5.93
N ILE A 106 -11.77 -26.24 5.06
CA ILE A 106 -10.80 -25.13 5.15
C ILE A 106 -11.33 -23.89 4.44
N LEU A 107 -11.80 -24.03 3.17
CA LEU A 107 -12.21 -22.89 2.33
C LEU A 107 -13.70 -22.54 2.49
N GLY A 108 -14.43 -23.29 3.28
CA GLY A 108 -15.88 -23.13 3.41
C GLY A 108 -16.64 -23.59 2.16
N THR A 109 -17.90 -23.19 2.06
CA THR A 109 -18.72 -23.44 0.88
C THR A 109 -18.71 -22.21 -0.02
N PHE A 110 -18.40 -22.41 -1.31
CA PHE A 110 -18.48 -21.38 -2.33
C PHE A 110 -18.71 -22.01 -3.71
N VAL A 111 -19.10 -21.19 -4.67
CA VAL A 111 -19.28 -21.58 -6.07
C VAL A 111 -18.14 -21.00 -6.88
N LEU A 112 -17.32 -21.83 -7.51
CA LEU A 112 -16.34 -21.37 -8.46
C LEU A 112 -17.03 -21.06 -9.79
N THR A 113 -16.97 -19.80 -10.19
CA THR A 113 -17.59 -19.31 -11.44
C THR A 113 -16.53 -18.75 -12.37
N VAL A 114 -16.86 -18.64 -13.66
CA VAL A 114 -15.97 -18.05 -14.66
C VAL A 114 -15.61 -16.59 -14.31
N PRO A 115 -16.55 -15.68 -13.97
CA PRO A 115 -16.21 -14.33 -13.55
C PRO A 115 -15.26 -14.27 -12.36
N LEU A 116 -15.44 -15.14 -11.37
CA LEU A 116 -14.58 -15.19 -10.20
C LEU A 116 -13.12 -15.50 -10.58
N ILE A 117 -12.91 -16.47 -11.49
CA ILE A 117 -11.55 -16.77 -12.00
C ILE A 117 -10.95 -15.57 -12.71
N PHE A 118 -11.74 -14.85 -13.54
CA PHE A 118 -11.25 -13.66 -14.22
C PHE A 118 -10.83 -12.56 -13.24
N ILE A 119 -11.54 -12.39 -12.11
CA ILE A 119 -11.12 -11.45 -11.06
C ILE A 119 -9.78 -11.88 -10.44
N PHE A 120 -9.60 -13.17 -10.14
CA PHE A 120 -8.30 -13.68 -9.66
C PHE A 120 -7.18 -13.41 -10.65
N ILE A 121 -7.40 -13.68 -11.94
CA ILE A 121 -6.43 -13.41 -12.99
C ILE A 121 -6.13 -11.92 -13.09
N ALA A 122 -7.14 -11.06 -13.07
CA ALA A 122 -6.98 -9.62 -13.11
C ALA A 122 -6.12 -9.12 -11.95
N ARG A 123 -6.39 -9.56 -10.71
CA ARG A 123 -5.62 -9.16 -9.53
C ARG A 123 -4.19 -9.68 -9.57
N ALA A 124 -3.97 -10.91 -10.04
CA ALA A 124 -2.64 -11.49 -10.20
C ALA A 124 -1.83 -10.74 -11.27
N PHE A 125 -2.46 -10.44 -12.41
CA PHE A 125 -1.84 -9.72 -13.51
C PHE A 125 -1.48 -8.28 -13.13
N ASP A 126 -2.39 -7.57 -12.43
CA ASP A 126 -2.12 -6.24 -11.86
C ASP A 126 -0.95 -6.28 -10.87
N GLY A 127 -0.87 -7.33 -10.04
CA GLY A 127 0.22 -7.53 -9.09
C GLY A 127 1.57 -7.71 -9.79
N ILE A 128 1.67 -8.61 -10.78
CA ILE A 128 2.95 -8.88 -11.47
C ILE A 128 3.43 -7.67 -12.28
N THR A 129 2.51 -6.86 -12.78
CA THR A 129 2.81 -5.60 -13.47
C THR A 129 2.90 -4.40 -12.53
N GLY A 130 2.54 -4.56 -11.25
CA GLY A 130 2.49 -3.52 -10.22
C GLY A 130 3.85 -3.07 -9.67
N GLY A 131 4.88 -3.00 -10.51
CA GLY A 131 6.22 -2.51 -10.14
C GLY A 131 6.36 -0.98 -10.16
N ASN A 132 5.30 -0.25 -10.46
CA ASN A 132 5.29 1.20 -10.62
C ASN A 132 5.85 1.95 -9.40
N VAL A 133 5.58 1.50 -8.17
CA VAL A 133 6.07 2.16 -6.94
C VAL A 133 7.60 2.09 -6.85
N SER A 134 8.21 0.91 -7.06
CA SER A 134 9.66 0.76 -7.01
C SER A 134 10.36 1.52 -8.13
N VAL A 135 9.82 1.49 -9.35
CA VAL A 135 10.35 2.22 -10.50
C VAL A 135 10.17 3.73 -10.35
N ALA A 136 9.03 4.20 -9.81
CA ALA A 136 8.81 5.62 -9.52
C ALA A 136 9.78 6.15 -8.47
N ASN A 137 10.05 5.38 -7.41
CA ASN A 137 11.03 5.72 -6.40
C ASN A 137 12.45 5.81 -7.00
N ALA A 138 12.83 4.86 -7.87
CA ALA A 138 14.10 4.89 -8.57
C ALA A 138 14.22 6.08 -9.54
N TYR A 139 13.17 6.36 -10.33
CA TYR A 139 13.11 7.54 -11.19
C TYR A 139 13.30 8.83 -10.38
N LEU A 140 12.62 8.92 -9.23
CA LEU A 140 12.71 10.08 -8.35
C LEU A 140 14.12 10.26 -7.79
N ALA A 141 14.79 9.17 -7.42
CA ALA A 141 16.17 9.19 -6.97
C ALA A 141 17.13 9.70 -8.08
N ASP A 142 16.86 9.32 -9.33
CA ASP A 142 17.69 9.71 -10.49
C ASP A 142 17.59 11.23 -10.82
N ILE A 143 16.43 11.87 -10.56
CA ILE A 143 16.20 13.29 -10.90
C ILE A 143 16.34 14.26 -9.73
N THR A 144 16.62 13.77 -8.51
CA THR A 144 16.61 14.58 -7.29
C THR A 144 17.98 14.58 -6.63
N SER A 145 18.45 15.78 -6.20
CA SER A 145 19.65 15.91 -5.40
C SER A 145 19.45 15.32 -4.00
N ASP A 146 20.55 14.88 -3.35
CA ASP A 146 20.48 14.34 -1.98
C ASP A 146 19.89 15.36 -0.98
N ALA A 147 20.12 16.66 -1.18
CA ALA A 147 19.57 17.73 -0.34
C ALA A 147 18.03 17.86 -0.44
N ASP A 148 17.47 17.68 -1.64
CA ASP A 148 16.05 17.84 -1.91
C ASP A 148 15.26 16.53 -1.75
N ARG A 149 15.92 15.39 -1.63
CA ARG A 149 15.35 14.05 -1.66
C ARG A 149 14.21 13.87 -0.66
N SER A 150 14.39 14.25 0.60
CA SER A 150 13.37 14.14 1.64
C SER A 150 12.10 14.92 1.31
N SER A 151 12.26 16.17 0.82
CA SER A 151 11.12 17.02 0.42
C SER A 151 10.33 16.42 -0.75
N VAL A 152 11.03 15.83 -1.71
CA VAL A 152 10.42 15.27 -2.92
C VAL A 152 9.70 13.95 -2.62
N TYR A 153 10.27 13.08 -1.78
CA TYR A 153 9.57 11.89 -1.28
C TYR A 153 8.33 12.25 -0.45
N GLY A 154 8.40 13.34 0.33
CA GLY A 154 7.21 13.88 1.01
C GLY A 154 6.08 14.24 0.04
N LYS A 155 6.41 14.89 -1.09
CA LYS A 155 5.41 15.20 -2.14
C LYS A 155 4.85 13.93 -2.80
N LEU A 156 5.68 12.91 -3.01
CA LEU A 156 5.23 11.61 -3.53
C LEU A 156 4.23 10.95 -2.56
N SER A 157 4.51 10.98 -1.26
CA SER A 157 3.60 10.46 -0.23
C SER A 157 2.26 11.21 -0.22
N VAL A 158 2.28 12.54 -0.34
CA VAL A 158 1.05 13.35 -0.48
C VAL A 158 0.25 12.92 -1.70
N SER A 159 0.91 12.74 -2.85
CA SER A 159 0.28 12.24 -4.09
C SER A 159 -0.39 10.88 -3.88
N THR A 160 0.30 9.95 -3.22
CA THR A 160 -0.22 8.62 -2.87
C THR A 160 -1.45 8.73 -1.96
N ASN A 161 -1.37 9.52 -0.89
CA ASN A 161 -2.47 9.71 0.05
C ASN A 161 -3.71 10.31 -0.61
N LEU A 162 -3.53 11.29 -1.49
CA LEU A 162 -4.64 11.84 -2.29
C LEU A 162 -5.31 10.75 -3.15
N GLY A 163 -4.54 9.86 -3.76
CA GLY A 163 -5.10 8.70 -4.49
C GLY A 163 -5.96 7.81 -3.60
N PHE A 164 -5.51 7.50 -2.39
CA PHE A 164 -6.27 6.71 -1.42
C PHE A 164 -7.52 7.43 -0.87
N ILE A 165 -7.57 8.76 -0.89
CA ILE A 165 -8.76 9.54 -0.51
C ILE A 165 -9.79 9.51 -1.63
N PHE A 166 -9.36 9.90 -2.84
CA PHE A 166 -10.28 10.08 -3.95
C PHE A 166 -10.76 8.76 -4.56
N GLY A 167 -9.97 7.66 -4.46
CA GLY A 167 -10.35 6.37 -5.01
C GLY A 167 -11.63 5.80 -4.40
N PRO A 168 -11.68 5.54 -3.08
CA PRO A 168 -12.89 5.06 -2.43
C PRO A 168 -14.08 6.01 -2.53
N ALA A 169 -13.83 7.33 -2.48
CA ALA A 169 -14.87 8.34 -2.69
C ALA A 169 -15.52 8.22 -4.08
N LEU A 170 -14.67 8.14 -5.11
CA LEU A 170 -15.13 7.98 -6.48
C LEU A 170 -15.88 6.67 -6.68
N ALA A 171 -15.35 5.57 -6.14
CA ALA A 171 -16.01 4.28 -6.19
C ALA A 171 -17.39 4.30 -5.51
N GLY A 172 -17.48 4.90 -4.32
CA GLY A 172 -18.74 5.05 -3.59
C GLY A 172 -19.77 5.84 -4.39
N ILE A 173 -19.40 7.02 -4.91
CA ILE A 173 -20.29 7.88 -5.71
C ILE A 173 -20.77 7.16 -6.97
N LEU A 174 -19.87 6.52 -7.69
CA LEU A 174 -20.20 5.84 -8.95
C LEU A 174 -21.08 4.60 -8.71
N SER A 175 -20.90 3.89 -7.58
CA SER A 175 -21.68 2.69 -7.25
C SER A 175 -23.14 2.97 -6.90
N VAL A 176 -23.52 4.21 -6.57
CA VAL A 176 -24.93 4.59 -6.31
C VAL A 176 -25.76 4.64 -7.59
N THR A 177 -25.12 4.70 -8.74
CA THR A 177 -25.81 4.80 -10.03
C THR A 177 -26.52 3.52 -10.42
N ILE A 178 -27.42 3.59 -11.41
CA ILE A 178 -28.13 2.44 -11.95
C ILE A 178 -27.22 1.34 -12.53
N TYR A 179 -25.96 1.70 -12.80
CA TYR A 179 -24.93 0.79 -13.33
C TYR A 179 -24.17 0.05 -12.20
N GLY A 180 -24.39 0.40 -10.92
CA GLY A 180 -23.75 -0.24 -9.78
C GLY A 180 -22.21 -0.27 -9.87
N GLU A 181 -21.62 -1.41 -9.55
CA GLU A 181 -20.17 -1.58 -9.49
C GLU A 181 -19.47 -1.57 -10.88
N ILE A 182 -20.21 -1.64 -11.99
CA ILE A 182 -19.63 -1.57 -13.34
C ILE A 182 -19.01 -0.18 -13.60
N LEU A 183 -19.66 0.87 -13.14
CA LEU A 183 -19.21 2.23 -13.40
C LEU A 183 -17.86 2.56 -12.73
N PRO A 184 -17.60 2.19 -11.46
CA PRO A 184 -16.25 2.27 -10.88
C PRO A 184 -15.19 1.54 -11.69
N VAL A 185 -15.49 0.34 -12.24
CA VAL A 185 -14.54 -0.41 -13.06
C VAL A 185 -14.26 0.28 -14.40
N ILE A 186 -15.29 0.81 -15.06
CA ILE A 186 -15.11 1.64 -16.27
C ILE A 186 -14.25 2.88 -15.96
N ALA A 187 -14.52 3.54 -14.83
CA ALA A 187 -13.69 4.67 -14.38
C ALA A 187 -12.24 4.26 -14.18
N ALA A 188 -11.96 3.09 -13.58
CA ALA A 188 -10.61 2.58 -13.41
C ALA A 188 -9.91 2.31 -14.75
N VAL A 189 -10.61 1.77 -15.76
CA VAL A 189 -10.10 1.61 -17.12
C VAL A 189 -9.71 2.96 -17.71
N LEU A 190 -10.59 3.97 -17.62
CA LEU A 190 -10.33 5.32 -18.14
C LEU A 190 -9.18 6.01 -17.39
N ILE A 191 -9.14 5.90 -16.07
CA ILE A 191 -8.07 6.44 -15.22
C ILE A 191 -6.72 5.80 -15.61
N SER A 192 -6.69 4.48 -15.82
CA SER A 192 -5.47 3.79 -16.24
C SER A 192 -5.02 4.22 -17.64
N LEU A 193 -5.95 4.44 -18.55
CA LEU A 193 -5.66 4.98 -19.88
C LEU A 193 -5.07 6.39 -19.80
N VAL A 194 -5.66 7.26 -18.97
CA VAL A 194 -5.10 8.61 -18.71
C VAL A 194 -3.68 8.49 -18.15
N GLY A 195 -3.42 7.56 -17.24
CA GLY A 195 -2.06 7.29 -16.73
C GLY A 195 -1.08 6.91 -17.84
N ILE A 196 -1.47 6.05 -18.78
CA ILE A 196 -0.67 5.70 -19.96
C ILE A 196 -0.34 6.93 -20.79
N LEU A 197 -1.35 7.74 -21.11
CA LEU A 197 -1.17 8.96 -21.91
C LEU A 197 -0.26 9.96 -21.20
N MET A 198 -0.40 10.11 -19.88
CA MET A 198 0.46 10.99 -19.09
C MET A 198 1.93 10.51 -19.11
N ILE A 199 2.18 9.22 -19.01
CA ILE A 199 3.56 8.69 -19.10
C ILE A 199 4.13 8.94 -20.49
N ILE A 200 3.35 8.71 -21.55
CA ILE A 200 3.82 8.90 -22.93
C ILE A 200 4.17 10.36 -23.19
N PHE A 201 3.27 11.29 -22.86
CA PHE A 201 3.36 12.68 -23.31
C PHE A 201 4.03 13.61 -22.28
N LEU A 202 3.91 13.34 -20.97
CA LEU A 202 4.38 14.27 -19.94
C LEU A 202 5.63 13.80 -19.21
N LEU A 203 5.90 12.49 -19.13
CA LEU A 203 7.05 11.99 -18.38
C LEU A 203 8.28 11.88 -19.30
N PRO A 204 9.37 12.63 -19.06
CA PRO A 204 10.63 12.44 -19.78
C PRO A 204 11.34 11.16 -19.33
N GLU A 205 12.34 10.68 -20.06
CA GLU A 205 13.23 9.61 -19.58
C GLU A 205 14.19 10.16 -18.51
N SER A 206 14.66 9.30 -17.60
CA SER A 206 15.59 9.72 -16.56
C SER A 206 16.97 10.02 -17.14
N PRO A 207 17.69 11.05 -16.63
CA PRO A 207 18.99 11.47 -17.18
C PRO A 207 20.07 10.40 -17.07
N GLU A 208 20.07 9.60 -16.01
CA GLU A 208 21.11 8.57 -15.80
C GLU A 208 21.05 7.51 -16.91
N HIS A 209 19.87 7.14 -17.37
CA HIS A 209 19.71 6.19 -18.46
C HIS A 209 20.13 6.80 -19.82
N THR A 210 19.88 8.08 -20.05
CA THR A 210 20.29 8.80 -21.26
C THR A 210 21.81 8.86 -21.39
N ILE A 211 22.54 8.96 -20.27
CA ILE A 211 24.01 8.99 -20.25
C ILE A 211 24.61 7.62 -20.60
N HIS A 212 24.00 6.52 -20.17
CA HIS A 212 24.46 5.17 -20.48
C HIS A 212 24.26 4.76 -21.95
N MET A 213 23.28 5.36 -22.64
CA MET A 213 23.04 5.12 -24.07
C MET A 213 23.90 5.97 -25.02
N ALA A 214 24.65 6.97 -24.51
CA ALA A 214 25.52 7.81 -25.33
C ALA A 214 26.97 7.22 -25.37
N PRO A 215 27.41 6.57 -26.47
CA PRO A 215 28.71 5.84 -26.49
C PRO A 215 29.95 6.68 -26.48
N HIS A 216 29.90 8.01 -26.47
CA HIS A 216 31.04 8.84 -26.87
C HIS A 216 31.42 10.05 -25.96
N ILE A 217 31.15 9.99 -24.64
CA ILE A 217 31.74 10.98 -23.72
C ILE A 217 32.50 10.24 -22.60
N ARG A 218 33.57 9.55 -22.99
CA ARG A 218 34.64 9.08 -22.10
C ARG A 218 35.65 10.19 -21.95
N GLY A 219 35.67 10.90 -20.82
CA GLY A 219 36.78 11.83 -20.60
C GLY A 219 36.86 12.56 -19.27
N SER A 220 35.82 12.75 -18.51
CA SER A 220 35.91 13.64 -17.34
C SER A 220 35.13 13.28 -16.07
N LYS A 221 34.65 12.05 -15.91
CA LYS A 221 33.83 11.62 -14.76
C LYS A 221 34.36 10.41 -13.96
N ALA A 222 35.67 10.09 -14.08
CA ALA A 222 36.23 8.95 -13.35
C ALA A 222 36.18 9.11 -11.81
N GLU A 223 36.35 10.34 -11.29
CA GLU A 223 36.37 10.56 -9.84
C GLU A 223 34.98 10.54 -9.18
N SER A 224 33.92 11.03 -9.85
CA SER A 224 32.55 10.99 -9.29
C SER A 224 31.95 9.59 -9.38
N GLY A 225 32.36 8.78 -10.34
CA GLY A 225 31.96 7.37 -10.49
C GLY A 225 32.50 6.49 -9.37
N ILE A 226 33.75 6.67 -8.99
CA ILE A 226 34.41 5.88 -7.92
C ILE A 226 33.80 6.17 -6.55
N LEU A 227 33.38 7.40 -6.28
CA LEU A 227 32.67 7.75 -5.03
C LEU A 227 31.24 7.17 -4.99
N LYS A 228 30.48 7.21 -6.10
CA LYS A 228 29.16 6.57 -6.20
C LYS A 228 29.25 5.05 -6.14
N GLU A 229 30.22 4.43 -6.83
CA GLU A 229 30.45 2.99 -6.80
C GLU A 229 30.79 2.48 -5.39
N ASN A 230 31.53 3.25 -4.60
CA ASN A 230 31.81 2.94 -3.20
C ASN A 230 30.57 3.07 -2.31
N ILE A 231 29.69 4.04 -2.51
CA ILE A 231 28.44 4.20 -1.74
C ILE A 231 27.43 3.11 -2.12
N TYR A 232 27.26 2.78 -3.40
CA TYR A 232 26.43 1.66 -3.86
C TYR A 232 27.01 0.30 -3.46
N SER A 233 28.35 0.14 -3.43
CA SER A 233 28.99 -1.10 -3.03
C SER A 233 28.89 -1.36 -1.52
N VAL A 234 28.83 -0.33 -0.68
CA VAL A 234 28.61 -0.46 0.77
C VAL A 234 27.15 -0.79 1.07
N SER A 235 26.19 -0.16 0.38
CA SER A 235 24.76 -0.46 0.51
C SER A 235 24.41 -1.89 0.03
N ASN A 236 25.11 -2.39 -1.00
CA ASN A 236 24.89 -3.75 -1.54
C ASN A 236 25.62 -4.85 -0.76
N LYS A 237 26.46 -4.52 0.23
CA LYS A 237 27.24 -5.49 1.01
C LYS A 237 26.58 -5.94 2.30
N MET A 238 25.57 -5.21 2.82
CA MET A 238 24.84 -5.68 4.00
C MET A 238 23.72 -6.65 3.61
N GLY A 239 23.88 -7.91 3.99
CA GLY A 239 22.87 -8.95 3.83
C GLY A 239 21.67 -8.70 4.75
N PHE A 240 20.51 -9.27 4.38
CA PHE A 240 19.28 -9.25 5.18
C PHE A 240 19.51 -9.60 6.66
N LEU A 241 20.31 -10.65 6.91
CA LEU A 241 20.63 -11.12 8.27
C LEU A 241 21.49 -10.12 9.07
N GLU A 242 22.34 -9.36 8.41
CA GLU A 242 23.18 -8.36 9.06
C GLU A 242 22.35 -7.15 9.52
N ILE A 243 21.40 -6.73 8.70
CA ILE A 243 20.43 -5.68 9.06
C ILE A 243 19.59 -6.11 10.26
N MET A 244 19.14 -7.36 10.27
CA MET A 244 18.37 -7.91 11.39
C MET A 244 19.16 -7.97 12.72
N LYS A 245 20.49 -8.07 12.65
CA LYS A 245 21.37 -8.07 13.84
C LYS A 245 21.70 -6.66 14.36
N MET A 246 21.36 -5.61 13.62
CA MET A 246 21.57 -4.22 14.08
C MET A 246 20.77 -3.96 15.35
N GLN A 247 21.38 -3.29 16.32
CA GLN A 247 20.78 -3.01 17.62
C GLN A 247 19.46 -2.25 17.48
N GLY A 248 18.39 -2.80 18.03
CA GLY A 248 17.05 -2.21 18.02
C GLY A 248 16.26 -2.37 16.71
N ILE A 249 16.90 -2.62 15.57
CA ILE A 249 16.24 -2.71 14.26
C ILE A 249 15.25 -3.87 14.21
N PHE A 250 15.62 -5.05 14.69
CA PHE A 250 14.71 -6.20 14.72
C PHE A 250 13.40 -5.91 15.46
N ARG A 251 13.47 -5.20 16.61
CA ARG A 251 12.27 -4.83 17.38
C ARG A 251 11.39 -3.86 16.61
N ILE A 252 11.97 -2.86 15.95
CA ILE A 252 11.23 -1.90 15.13
C ILE A 252 10.58 -2.61 13.94
N LEU A 253 11.29 -3.50 13.25
CA LEU A 253 10.75 -4.29 12.14
C LEU A 253 9.65 -5.27 12.58
N SER A 254 9.74 -5.82 13.79
CA SER A 254 8.67 -6.64 14.37
C SER A 254 7.41 -5.83 14.63
N ILE A 255 7.54 -4.62 15.19
CA ILE A 255 6.43 -3.68 15.35
C ILE A 255 5.83 -3.35 13.97
N TYR A 256 6.68 -3.07 12.99
CA TYR A 256 6.28 -2.80 11.60
C TYR A 256 5.43 -3.93 11.03
N PHE A 257 5.91 -5.18 11.17
CA PHE A 257 5.21 -6.37 10.72
C PHE A 257 3.83 -6.52 11.40
N LEU A 258 3.79 -6.41 12.72
CA LEU A 258 2.55 -6.58 13.49
C LEU A 258 1.49 -5.52 13.17
N ILE A 259 1.91 -4.27 12.96
CA ILE A 259 1.02 -3.19 12.54
C ILE A 259 0.41 -3.49 11.18
N PHE A 260 1.24 -3.84 10.18
CA PHE A 260 0.74 -4.16 8.85
C PHE A 260 -0.11 -5.41 8.84
N LEU A 261 0.22 -6.40 9.67
CA LEU A 261 -0.60 -7.59 9.84
C LEU A 261 -2.00 -7.22 10.33
N ALA A 262 -2.10 -6.44 11.41
CA ALA A 262 -3.39 -6.01 11.97
C ALA A 262 -4.19 -5.16 10.98
N TYR A 263 -3.53 -4.26 10.22
CA TYR A 263 -4.18 -3.46 9.19
C TYR A 263 -4.74 -4.32 8.06
N ASN A 264 -3.97 -5.28 7.56
CA ASN A 264 -4.43 -6.10 6.46
C ASN A 264 -5.52 -7.10 6.89
N VAL A 265 -5.50 -7.56 8.14
CA VAL A 265 -6.65 -8.27 8.74
C VAL A 265 -7.88 -7.36 8.73
N PHE A 266 -7.76 -6.09 9.14
CA PHE A 266 -8.86 -5.13 9.09
C PHE A 266 -9.35 -4.90 7.65
N TYR A 267 -8.46 -4.62 6.71
CA TYR A 267 -8.83 -4.34 5.31
C TYR A 267 -9.55 -5.51 4.63
N THR A 268 -9.40 -6.73 5.14
CA THR A 268 -10.16 -7.89 4.66
C THR A 268 -11.42 -8.14 5.51
N ALA A 269 -11.30 -8.16 6.83
CA ALA A 269 -12.41 -8.49 7.72
C ALA A 269 -13.49 -7.41 7.73
N PHE A 270 -13.11 -6.13 7.69
CA PHE A 270 -14.07 -5.02 7.80
C PHE A 270 -15.03 -4.91 6.60
N PRO A 271 -14.62 -5.00 5.33
CA PRO A 271 -15.56 -5.01 4.22
C PRO A 271 -16.55 -6.18 4.28
N VAL A 272 -16.09 -7.37 4.70
CA VAL A 272 -16.98 -8.53 4.91
C VAL A 272 -17.98 -8.27 6.06
N HIS A 273 -17.49 -7.68 7.16
CA HIS A 273 -18.32 -7.27 8.29
C HIS A 273 -19.37 -6.23 7.86
N ALA A 274 -18.98 -5.24 7.10
CA ALA A 274 -19.85 -4.19 6.59
C ALA A 274 -20.96 -4.78 5.69
N ALA A 275 -20.60 -5.68 4.77
CA ALA A 275 -21.56 -6.33 3.88
C ALA A 275 -22.50 -7.26 4.65
N ASN A 276 -21.97 -8.13 5.51
CA ASN A 276 -22.73 -9.25 6.09
C ASN A 276 -23.43 -8.90 7.40
N ASN A 277 -22.83 -8.09 8.27
CA ASN A 277 -23.37 -7.73 9.58
C ASN A 277 -24.10 -6.38 9.57
N LEU A 278 -23.49 -5.34 8.96
CA LEU A 278 -24.09 -4.00 8.90
C LEU A 278 -25.05 -3.85 7.69
N LYS A 279 -25.06 -4.82 6.76
CA LYS A 279 -25.88 -4.79 5.55
C LYS A 279 -25.60 -3.57 4.65
N TRP A 280 -24.36 -3.10 4.68
CA TRP A 280 -23.92 -2.01 3.83
C TRP A 280 -23.80 -2.46 2.38
N ASN A 281 -23.95 -1.50 1.48
CA ASN A 281 -23.63 -1.65 0.07
C ASN A 281 -22.28 -1.00 -0.28
N ALA A 282 -21.84 -1.11 -1.52
CA ALA A 282 -20.58 -0.52 -1.98
C ALA A 282 -20.51 1.00 -1.77
N ALA A 283 -21.63 1.70 -1.87
CA ALA A 283 -21.71 3.15 -1.64
C ALA A 283 -21.45 3.52 -0.18
N SER A 284 -22.11 2.81 0.76
CA SER A 284 -21.91 3.03 2.20
C SER A 284 -20.47 2.72 2.62
N LEU A 285 -19.90 1.65 2.09
CA LEU A 285 -18.50 1.29 2.34
C LEU A 285 -17.54 2.29 1.72
N GLY A 286 -17.83 2.78 0.51
CA GLY A 286 -17.09 3.86 -0.15
C GLY A 286 -17.12 5.15 0.65
N LEU A 287 -18.28 5.54 1.19
CA LEU A 287 -18.44 6.70 2.06
C LEU A 287 -17.60 6.56 3.33
N TYR A 288 -17.64 5.38 3.97
CA TYR A 288 -16.83 5.08 5.15
C TYR A 288 -15.33 5.29 4.90
N PHE A 289 -14.78 4.68 3.82
CA PHE A 289 -13.37 4.86 3.48
C PHE A 289 -13.03 6.28 3.06
N SER A 290 -13.97 7.02 2.46
CA SER A 290 -13.79 8.43 2.12
C SER A 290 -13.67 9.30 3.36
N ILE A 291 -14.55 9.10 4.35
CA ILE A 291 -14.51 9.82 5.62
C ILE A 291 -13.22 9.46 6.37
N LEU A 292 -12.85 8.18 6.40
CA LEU A 292 -11.59 7.73 7.00
C LEU A 292 -10.39 8.45 6.38
N SER A 293 -10.34 8.50 5.06
CA SER A 293 -9.23 9.14 4.34
C SER A 293 -9.16 10.64 4.60
N LEU A 294 -10.30 11.34 4.65
CA LEU A 294 -10.36 12.75 5.01
C LEU A 294 -9.87 13.00 6.45
N LEU A 295 -10.28 12.15 7.39
CA LEU A 295 -9.81 12.23 8.78
C LEU A 295 -8.30 11.98 8.87
N LEU A 296 -7.76 11.01 8.11
CA LEU A 296 -6.32 10.73 8.05
C LEU A 296 -5.53 11.94 7.55
N VAL A 297 -6.00 12.62 6.51
CA VAL A 297 -5.35 13.86 6.02
C VAL A 297 -5.34 14.95 7.09
N PHE A 298 -6.46 15.12 7.81
CA PHE A 298 -6.52 16.08 8.90
C PHE A 298 -5.57 15.70 10.05
N VAL A 299 -5.51 14.42 10.40
CA VAL A 299 -4.65 13.95 11.51
C VAL A 299 -3.18 13.98 11.12
N GLU A 300 -2.79 13.45 9.95
CA GLU A 300 -1.39 13.39 9.50
C GLU A 300 -0.83 14.75 9.09
N GLY A 301 -1.68 15.67 8.64
CA GLY A 301 -1.30 17.01 8.26
C GLY A 301 -1.24 17.96 9.48
N PRO A 302 -2.29 18.78 9.68
CA PRO A 302 -2.26 19.84 10.69
C PRO A 302 -2.13 19.33 12.12
N LEU A 303 -2.85 18.25 12.50
CA LEU A 303 -2.87 17.77 13.87
C LEU A 303 -1.52 17.17 14.27
N LEU A 304 -0.95 16.26 13.46
CA LEU A 304 0.36 15.67 13.73
C LEU A 304 1.47 16.73 13.75
N SER A 305 1.41 17.70 12.82
CA SER A 305 2.38 18.81 12.81
C SER A 305 2.38 19.64 14.10
N TRP A 306 1.21 19.75 14.75
CA TRP A 306 1.08 20.45 16.04
C TRP A 306 1.52 19.56 17.21
N VAL A 307 1.11 18.29 17.22
CA VAL A 307 1.36 17.33 18.32
C VAL A 307 2.83 16.90 18.37
N SER A 308 3.46 16.65 17.21
CA SER A 308 4.85 16.21 17.12
C SER A 308 5.89 17.22 17.64
N LYS A 309 5.51 18.51 17.71
CA LYS A 309 6.36 19.55 18.35
C LYS A 309 6.37 19.47 19.88
N ARG A 310 5.41 18.78 20.49
CA ARG A 310 5.20 18.74 21.94
C ARG A 310 5.48 17.37 22.55
N TYR A 311 5.34 16.33 21.77
CA TYR A 311 5.41 14.94 22.24
C TYR A 311 6.44 14.14 21.45
N SER A 312 7.06 13.16 22.09
CA SER A 312 8.05 12.29 21.45
C SER A 312 7.41 11.29 20.50
N ASP A 313 8.15 10.84 19.48
CA ASP A 313 7.71 9.79 18.55
C ASP A 313 7.30 8.50 19.29
N TYR A 314 7.96 8.17 20.40
CA TYR A 314 7.63 6.99 21.21
C TYR A 314 6.26 7.11 21.86
N LEU A 315 5.95 8.28 22.43
CA LEU A 315 4.63 8.53 23.03
C LEU A 315 3.53 8.50 21.96
N LEU A 316 3.79 9.08 20.77
CA LEU A 316 2.84 9.07 19.65
C LEU A 316 2.62 7.65 19.10
N LEU A 317 3.67 6.84 18.99
CA LEU A 317 3.58 5.43 18.61
C LEU A 317 2.72 4.64 19.62
N THR A 318 2.97 4.84 20.92
CA THR A 318 2.27 4.13 21.99
C THR A 318 0.81 4.56 22.10
N SER A 319 0.52 5.87 22.10
CA SER A 319 -0.85 6.40 22.15
C SER A 319 -1.65 6.04 20.90
N GLY A 320 -1.01 6.08 19.72
CA GLY A 320 -1.61 5.65 18.46
C GLY A 320 -1.99 4.17 18.47
N SER A 321 -1.12 3.31 19.02
CA SER A 321 -1.42 1.88 19.16
C SER A 321 -2.64 1.65 20.07
N PHE A 322 -2.75 2.38 21.19
CA PHE A 322 -3.88 2.31 22.12
C PHE A 322 -5.19 2.74 21.42
N MET A 323 -5.17 3.82 20.65
CA MET A 323 -6.35 4.28 19.89
C MET A 323 -6.80 3.25 18.85
N LEU A 324 -5.87 2.57 18.18
CA LEU A 324 -6.22 1.51 17.24
C LEU A 324 -6.80 0.27 17.94
N ILE A 325 -6.36 -0.05 19.15
CA ILE A 325 -6.99 -1.09 19.97
C ILE A 325 -8.45 -0.70 20.23
N ALA A 326 -8.71 0.54 20.65
CA ALA A 326 -10.07 1.03 20.87
C ALA A 326 -10.94 0.96 19.61
N ASN A 327 -10.38 1.32 18.44
CA ASN A 327 -11.07 1.17 17.17
C ASN A 327 -11.53 -0.27 16.95
N PHE A 328 -10.65 -1.27 17.08
CA PHE A 328 -11.01 -2.66 16.84
C PHE A 328 -12.00 -3.20 17.86
N VAL A 329 -11.90 -2.80 19.12
CA VAL A 329 -12.89 -3.17 20.15
C VAL A 329 -14.28 -2.63 19.82
N LEU A 330 -14.38 -1.39 19.33
CA LEU A 330 -15.66 -0.80 18.93
C LEU A 330 -16.31 -1.53 17.75
N LEU A 331 -15.53 -2.04 16.79
CA LEU A 331 -16.03 -2.76 15.63
C LEU A 331 -16.68 -4.11 15.98
N VAL A 332 -16.43 -4.66 17.16
CA VAL A 332 -17.07 -5.91 17.61
C VAL A 332 -18.60 -5.76 17.73
N TYR A 333 -19.08 -4.56 18.05
CA TYR A 333 -20.48 -4.32 18.40
C TYR A 333 -21.43 -4.18 17.21
N SER A 334 -20.99 -4.27 15.98
CA SER A 334 -21.82 -4.35 14.76
C SER A 334 -22.95 -3.31 14.68
N THR A 335 -22.70 -2.07 15.06
CA THR A 335 -23.65 -0.96 14.95
C THR A 335 -23.06 0.17 14.12
N ASP A 336 -23.87 0.80 13.27
CA ASP A 336 -23.42 1.90 12.41
C ASP A 336 -22.79 3.03 13.24
N PHE A 337 -23.43 3.40 14.34
CA PHE A 337 -22.94 4.47 15.21
C PHE A 337 -21.54 4.18 15.73
N LEU A 338 -21.29 3.01 16.33
CA LEU A 338 -19.97 2.65 16.87
C LEU A 338 -18.94 2.45 15.76
N THR A 339 -19.37 1.99 14.59
CA THR A 339 -18.51 1.86 13.41
C THR A 339 -18.02 3.25 12.95
N TYR A 340 -18.88 4.25 12.90
CA TYR A 340 -18.44 5.63 12.57
C TYR A 340 -17.63 6.28 13.69
N VAL A 341 -17.93 6.01 14.96
CA VAL A 341 -17.10 6.45 16.10
C VAL A 341 -15.70 5.81 16.01
N SER A 342 -15.62 4.54 15.64
CA SER A 342 -14.34 3.84 15.49
C SER A 342 -13.42 4.47 14.44
N LEU A 343 -13.98 5.11 13.39
CA LEU A 343 -13.22 5.86 12.39
C LEU A 343 -12.30 6.92 13.00
N VAL A 344 -12.79 7.65 14.01
CA VAL A 344 -12.00 8.68 14.67
C VAL A 344 -10.80 8.05 15.38
N PHE A 345 -11.02 6.94 16.08
CA PHE A 345 -9.94 6.20 16.75
C PHE A 345 -8.95 5.59 15.73
N PHE A 346 -9.43 5.12 14.60
CA PHE A 346 -8.56 4.63 13.53
C PHE A 346 -7.69 5.76 12.97
N ALA A 347 -8.30 6.90 12.62
CA ALA A 347 -7.58 8.03 12.04
C ALA A 347 -6.53 8.60 12.99
N LEU A 348 -6.87 8.81 14.26
CA LEU A 348 -5.93 9.26 15.28
C LEU A 348 -4.83 8.23 15.53
N GLY A 349 -5.23 6.96 15.67
CA GLY A 349 -4.30 5.87 15.93
C GLY A 349 -3.29 5.69 14.81
N ASN A 350 -3.76 5.56 13.56
CA ASN A 350 -2.90 5.41 12.40
C ASN A 350 -2.05 6.67 12.15
N GLY A 351 -2.68 7.85 12.19
CA GLY A 351 -2.01 9.11 11.91
C GLY A 351 -0.92 9.49 12.92
N PHE A 352 -0.99 9.02 14.15
CA PHE A 352 0.10 9.20 15.13
C PHE A 352 1.12 8.07 15.05
N MET A 353 0.68 6.84 14.96
CA MET A 353 1.54 5.66 15.02
C MET A 353 2.46 5.54 13.82
N TRP A 354 1.91 5.67 12.60
CA TRP A 354 2.65 5.39 11.38
C TRP A 354 3.82 6.36 11.13
N PRO A 355 3.62 7.70 11.12
CA PRO A 355 4.72 8.63 10.92
C PRO A 355 5.78 8.57 12.02
N SER A 356 5.34 8.31 13.27
CA SER A 356 6.24 8.18 14.40
C SER A 356 7.13 6.95 14.30
N LEU A 357 6.59 5.81 13.86
CA LEU A 357 7.37 4.59 13.63
C LEU A 357 8.41 4.79 12.53
N MET A 358 8.04 5.47 11.44
CA MET A 358 8.97 5.83 10.35
C MET A 358 10.09 6.76 10.84
N SER A 359 9.74 7.74 11.68
CA SER A 359 10.71 8.64 12.31
C SER A 359 11.68 7.88 13.21
N ILE A 360 11.18 6.97 14.06
CA ILE A 360 12.01 6.13 14.95
C ILE A 360 12.96 5.26 14.11
N LEU A 361 12.46 4.58 13.07
CA LEU A 361 13.27 3.75 12.18
C LEU A 361 14.40 4.55 11.53
N SER A 362 14.08 5.73 11.00
CA SER A 362 15.06 6.62 10.37
C SER A 362 16.12 7.12 11.35
N LYS A 363 15.72 7.49 12.58
CA LYS A 363 16.63 7.98 13.63
C LYS A 363 17.54 6.89 14.22
N THR A 364 17.06 5.65 14.23
CA THR A 364 17.83 4.50 14.75
C THR A 364 18.84 3.98 13.71
N THR A 365 18.62 4.29 12.42
CA THR A 365 19.44 3.81 11.32
C THR A 365 20.47 4.86 10.91
N LYS A 366 21.76 4.49 10.80
CA LYS A 366 22.79 5.36 10.22
C LYS A 366 22.44 5.69 8.77
N LYS A 367 22.80 6.91 8.32
CA LYS A 367 22.50 7.40 6.95
C LYS A 367 22.93 6.44 5.85
N GLU A 368 24.08 5.79 6.04
CA GLU A 368 24.69 4.84 5.08
C GLU A 368 23.81 3.58 4.85
N TYR A 369 22.99 3.18 5.83
CA TYR A 369 22.19 1.95 5.81
C TYR A 369 20.69 2.20 5.65
N GLN A 370 20.25 3.46 5.58
CA GLN A 370 18.81 3.79 5.52
C GLN A 370 18.11 3.14 4.33
N GLY A 371 18.74 3.12 3.16
CA GLY A 371 18.17 2.46 1.98
C GLY A 371 18.00 0.95 2.14
N ALA A 372 19.02 0.28 2.71
CA ALA A 372 18.99 -1.15 2.95
C ALA A 372 17.93 -1.53 4.01
N VAL A 373 17.86 -0.77 5.11
CA VAL A 373 16.84 -0.97 6.17
C VAL A 373 15.44 -0.70 5.64
N GLN A 374 15.24 0.33 4.81
CA GLN A 374 13.96 0.60 4.16
C GLN A 374 13.54 -0.54 3.21
N GLY A 375 14.48 -1.11 2.47
CA GLY A 375 14.22 -2.28 1.62
C GLY A 375 13.76 -3.49 2.42
N VAL A 376 14.42 -3.78 3.56
CA VAL A 376 14.00 -4.85 4.48
C VAL A 376 12.62 -4.55 5.08
N SER A 377 12.36 -3.29 5.49
CA SER A 377 11.05 -2.87 6.00
C SER A 377 9.94 -3.12 4.99
N THR A 378 10.17 -2.80 3.71
CA THR A 378 9.22 -3.07 2.62
C THR A 378 8.95 -4.57 2.45
N SER A 379 9.96 -5.42 2.61
CA SER A 379 9.77 -6.88 2.59
C SER A 379 8.89 -7.36 3.76
N PHE A 380 9.08 -6.81 4.96
CA PHE A 380 8.24 -7.09 6.12
C PHE A 380 6.79 -6.67 5.91
N THR A 381 6.56 -5.47 5.34
CA THR A 381 5.20 -5.00 5.04
C THR A 381 4.51 -5.84 3.97
N SER A 382 5.23 -6.23 2.92
CA SER A 382 4.68 -7.11 1.87
C SER A 382 4.27 -8.47 2.43
N LEU A 383 5.14 -9.09 3.25
CA LEU A 383 4.84 -10.36 3.91
C LEU A 383 3.65 -10.22 4.86
N ALA A 384 3.62 -9.18 5.69
CA ALA A 384 2.51 -8.90 6.59
C ALA A 384 1.20 -8.65 5.83
N SER A 385 1.26 -8.01 4.65
CA SER A 385 0.09 -7.76 3.81
C SER A 385 -0.47 -9.08 3.25
N ILE A 386 0.39 -9.93 2.70
CA ILE A 386 -0.04 -11.25 2.19
C ILE A 386 -0.68 -12.08 3.30
N VAL A 387 0.03 -12.23 4.43
CA VAL A 387 -0.47 -13.02 5.57
C VAL A 387 -1.74 -12.40 6.15
N GLY A 388 -1.78 -11.08 6.33
CA GLY A 388 -2.91 -10.38 6.94
C GLY A 388 -4.18 -10.42 6.10
N LEU A 389 -4.07 -10.25 4.77
CA LEU A 389 -5.23 -10.32 3.88
C LEU A 389 -5.82 -11.72 3.83
N VAL A 390 -4.98 -12.75 3.73
CA VAL A 390 -5.42 -14.15 3.77
C VAL A 390 -6.00 -14.48 5.14
N ALA A 391 -5.26 -14.20 6.21
CA ALA A 391 -5.69 -14.47 7.58
C ALA A 391 -6.99 -13.74 7.94
N GLY A 392 -7.17 -12.50 7.48
CA GLY A 392 -8.38 -11.72 7.72
C GLY A 392 -9.64 -12.40 7.17
N GLY A 393 -9.57 -12.96 5.95
CA GLY A 393 -10.65 -13.72 5.35
C GLY A 393 -10.98 -15.01 6.13
N PHE A 394 -9.94 -15.78 6.49
CA PHE A 394 -10.09 -16.98 7.29
C PHE A 394 -10.62 -16.68 8.69
N MET A 395 -10.00 -15.73 9.41
CA MET A 395 -10.41 -15.37 10.76
C MET A 395 -11.86 -14.90 10.79
N PHE A 396 -12.27 -14.05 9.83
CA PHE A 396 -13.65 -13.58 9.80
C PHE A 396 -14.66 -14.70 9.49
N SER A 397 -14.30 -15.63 8.62
CA SER A 397 -15.15 -16.78 8.29
C SER A 397 -15.37 -17.70 9.50
N PHE A 398 -14.35 -17.92 10.34
CA PHE A 398 -14.42 -18.84 11.49
C PHE A 398 -14.86 -18.15 12.79
N PHE A 399 -14.45 -16.90 13.00
CA PHE A 399 -14.63 -16.19 14.28
C PHE A 399 -15.59 -14.98 14.18
N GLY A 400 -16.06 -14.62 12.98
CA GLY A 400 -16.92 -13.46 12.78
C GLY A 400 -16.26 -12.18 13.34
N THR A 401 -17.04 -11.40 14.11
CA THR A 401 -16.57 -10.14 14.71
C THR A 401 -15.46 -10.32 15.75
N ALA A 402 -15.26 -11.52 16.32
CA ALA A 402 -14.13 -11.79 17.21
C ALA A 402 -12.77 -11.64 16.51
N THR A 403 -12.74 -11.63 15.17
CA THR A 403 -11.55 -11.26 14.38
C THR A 403 -10.99 -9.89 14.77
N PHE A 404 -11.86 -8.94 15.09
CA PHE A 404 -11.42 -7.61 15.56
C PHE A 404 -10.78 -7.66 16.94
N VAL A 405 -11.20 -8.59 17.82
CA VAL A 405 -10.53 -8.82 19.12
C VAL A 405 -9.12 -9.38 18.89
N ILE A 406 -8.96 -10.30 17.92
CA ILE A 406 -7.64 -10.83 17.57
C ILE A 406 -6.75 -9.71 17.04
N ALA A 407 -7.25 -8.86 16.14
CA ALA A 407 -6.52 -7.70 15.62
C ALA A 407 -6.14 -6.71 16.74
N ALA A 408 -7.06 -6.44 17.68
CA ALA A 408 -6.80 -5.64 18.87
C ALA A 408 -5.69 -6.26 19.74
N SER A 409 -5.67 -7.59 19.89
CA SER A 409 -4.64 -8.31 20.66
C SER A 409 -3.26 -8.22 20.00
N ILE A 410 -3.20 -8.26 18.66
CA ILE A 410 -1.95 -8.02 17.91
C ILE A 410 -1.44 -6.60 18.19
N LEU A 411 -2.31 -5.59 18.15
CA LEU A 411 -1.94 -4.20 18.45
C LEU A 411 -1.62 -3.98 19.93
N PHE A 412 -2.20 -4.75 20.83
CA PHE A 412 -1.79 -4.75 22.22
C PHE A 412 -0.35 -5.24 22.40
N GLY A 413 0.07 -6.25 21.61
CA GLY A 413 1.47 -6.63 21.51
C GLY A 413 2.37 -5.49 21.00
N VAL A 414 1.91 -4.73 19.99
CA VAL A 414 2.60 -3.52 19.49
C VAL A 414 2.72 -2.48 20.61
N PHE A 415 1.63 -2.23 21.35
CA PHE A 415 1.61 -1.30 22.49
C PHE A 415 2.66 -1.69 23.55
N LEU A 416 2.72 -2.96 23.94
CA LEU A 416 3.71 -3.44 24.92
C LEU A 416 5.16 -3.34 24.39
N LEU A 417 5.37 -3.62 23.10
CA LEU A 417 6.69 -3.48 22.49
C LEU A 417 7.13 -2.02 22.39
N SER A 418 6.20 -1.10 22.15
CA SER A 418 6.48 0.34 22.07
C SER A 418 6.90 0.93 23.40
N LEU A 419 6.29 0.49 24.51
CA LEU A 419 6.72 0.88 25.88
C LEU A 419 8.18 0.51 26.15
N LYS A 420 8.63 -0.64 25.68
CA LYS A 420 10.02 -1.09 25.84
C LYS A 420 11.03 -0.34 24.97
N LEU A 421 10.56 0.31 23.88
CA LEU A 421 11.43 1.15 23.06
C LEU A 421 11.76 2.48 23.76
N ASP A 422 10.83 3.04 24.54
CA ASP A 422 11.04 4.30 25.27
C ASP A 422 11.98 4.10 26.47
N SER A 423 11.87 2.97 27.17
CA SER A 423 12.71 2.66 28.33
C SER A 423 14.19 2.42 27.97
N SER A 424 14.49 1.85 26.81
CA SER A 424 15.88 1.58 26.39
C SER A 424 16.71 2.83 26.12
N LYS A 425 16.09 4.00 25.86
CA LYS A 425 16.79 5.29 25.68
C LYS A 425 17.13 5.99 27.01
N LYS A 426 16.50 5.59 28.12
CA LYS A 426 16.79 6.17 29.43
C LYS A 426 17.99 5.52 30.13
N GLU A 427 18.48 4.40 29.59
CA GLU A 427 19.60 3.62 30.15
C GLU A 427 20.95 3.87 29.47
N ASP A 428 21.00 4.61 28.34
CA ASP A 428 22.25 5.09 27.74
C ASP A 428 22.54 6.52 28.21
N PRO A 429 23.56 6.73 29.09
CA PRO A 429 23.98 8.05 29.58
C PRO A 429 24.69 8.88 28.50
#